data_9100c9a7b17092899a2dcf4c3c4ed335
#
_entry.id   9100c9a7b17092899a2dcf4c3c4ed335
#
_cell.length_a   1.000
_cell.length_b   1.000
_cell.length_c   1.000
_cell.angle_alpha   90.00
_cell.angle_beta   90.00
_cell.angle_gamma   90.00
#
_symmetry.space_group_name_H-M   'P 1'
#
loop_
_entity.id
_entity.type
_entity.pdbx_description
1 polymer ?
#
loop_
_entity_poly.entity_id
_entity_poly.type
_entity_poly.pdbx_seq_one_letter_code
_entity_poly.pdbx_strand_id
1 'polypeptide(L)'
;MTELVARPILALHFPELAHVVQPLSGEWAIRRVAFERMSVPVGYGVEIAALVDTCAVHGPDAIAQVDLGRRTHRHHRHDTLGPMAVQVLAAVERRLGERTDGDAVVIPLRQFAPVSGGFEEAVRHVDVAERPPAVDIRGYRSASFVPDWIDEDDRGWRR
;
A
#
# COMPACT_ATOMS: atom_id res chain seq x y z
N MET A 1 1.07 -11.09 -7.10
CA MET A 1 0.80 -9.65 -6.99
C MET A 1 2.04 -8.82 -7.32
N THR A 2 3.16 -9.00 -6.63
CA THR A 2 4.38 -8.23 -6.88
C THR A 2 4.81 -8.23 -8.34
N GLU A 3 5.01 -9.40 -8.95
CA GLU A 3 5.49 -9.52 -10.34
C GLU A 3 4.46 -9.13 -11.41
N LEU A 4 3.17 -9.29 -11.15
CA LEU A 4 2.11 -9.10 -12.14
C LEU A 4 1.43 -7.72 -12.07
N VAL A 5 1.56 -7.04 -10.95
CA VAL A 5 0.89 -5.73 -10.74
C VAL A 5 1.89 -4.68 -10.29
N ALA A 6 2.52 -4.84 -9.12
CA ALA A 6 3.34 -3.77 -8.55
C ALA A 6 4.58 -3.45 -9.41
N ARG A 7 5.36 -4.44 -9.85
CA ARG A 7 6.55 -4.18 -10.68
C ARG A 7 6.24 -3.52 -12.02
N PRO A 8 5.25 -3.99 -12.81
CA PRO A 8 4.87 -3.30 -14.05
C PRO A 8 4.44 -1.84 -13.81
N ILE A 9 3.66 -1.58 -12.77
CA ILE A 9 3.22 -0.23 -12.43
C ILE A 9 4.40 0.66 -12.04
N LEU A 10 5.29 0.18 -11.17
CA LEU A 10 6.48 0.94 -10.77
C LEU A 10 7.38 1.22 -11.97
N ALA A 11 7.57 0.24 -12.85
CA ALA A 11 8.38 0.43 -14.07
C ALA A 11 7.78 1.47 -15.03
N LEU A 12 6.45 1.54 -15.13
CA LEU A 12 5.77 2.44 -16.05
C LEU A 12 5.67 3.87 -15.51
N HIS A 13 5.42 4.03 -14.22
CA HIS A 13 5.01 5.32 -13.65
C HIS A 13 5.99 5.87 -12.60
N PHE A 14 6.80 5.01 -11.98
CA PHE A 14 7.73 5.38 -10.90
C PHE A 14 9.07 4.66 -11.07
N PRO A 15 9.81 4.94 -12.17
CA PRO A 15 11.06 4.22 -12.49
C PRO A 15 12.11 4.35 -11.39
N GLU A 16 12.08 5.44 -10.60
CA GLU A 16 12.93 5.63 -9.43
C GLU A 16 12.71 4.59 -8.32
N LEU A 17 11.54 3.95 -8.30
CA LEU A 17 11.19 2.87 -7.37
C LEU A 17 11.40 1.46 -7.94
N ALA A 18 11.87 1.34 -9.20
CA ALA A 18 12.05 0.04 -9.85
C ALA A 18 13.07 -0.87 -9.13
N HIS A 19 13.97 -0.28 -8.32
CA HIS A 19 14.96 -1.00 -7.53
C HIS A 19 14.39 -1.66 -6.26
N VAL A 20 13.15 -1.37 -5.88
CA VAL A 20 12.51 -1.97 -4.70
C VAL A 20 12.24 -3.46 -4.94
N VAL A 21 12.89 -4.32 -4.14
CA VAL A 21 12.87 -5.78 -4.33
C VAL A 21 11.51 -6.39 -3.99
N GLN A 22 10.85 -5.92 -2.93
CA GLN A 22 9.54 -6.42 -2.50
C GLN A 22 8.58 -5.28 -2.18
N PRO A 23 8.01 -4.62 -3.22
CA PRO A 23 7.12 -3.47 -3.02
C PRO A 23 5.79 -3.81 -2.32
N LEU A 24 5.43 -5.09 -2.24
CA LEU A 24 4.25 -5.60 -1.52
C LEU A 24 4.69 -6.72 -0.57
N SER A 25 5.57 -6.40 0.38
CA SER A 25 6.17 -7.40 1.29
C SER A 25 5.24 -7.82 2.43
N GLY A 26 4.27 -7.00 2.80
CA GLY A 26 3.47 -7.14 4.01
C GLY A 26 4.21 -6.69 5.29
N GLU A 27 5.48 -6.35 5.17
CA GLU A 27 6.35 -5.96 6.31
C GLU A 27 7.11 -4.68 5.95
N TRP A 28 6.77 -3.60 6.62
CA TRP A 28 7.39 -2.31 6.42
C TRP A 28 7.32 -1.44 7.68
N ALA A 29 8.20 -0.49 7.78
CA ALA A 29 8.21 0.50 8.84
C ALA A 29 8.37 1.90 8.25
N ILE A 30 7.72 2.88 8.85
CA ILE A 30 7.79 4.27 8.45
C ILE A 30 7.86 5.15 9.70
N ARG A 31 8.50 6.29 9.58
CA ARG A 31 8.50 7.26 10.66
C ARG A 31 7.08 7.75 10.91
N ARG A 32 6.65 7.74 12.16
CA ARG A 32 5.32 8.16 12.58
C ARG A 32 4.91 9.52 11.99
N VAL A 33 5.80 10.51 12.07
CA VAL A 33 5.54 11.88 11.56
C VAL A 33 5.26 11.89 10.05
N ALA A 34 5.90 11.00 9.27
CA ALA A 34 5.62 10.85 7.85
C ALA A 34 4.25 10.17 7.64
N PHE A 35 3.99 9.06 8.34
CA PHE A 35 2.75 8.32 8.22
C PHE A 35 1.50 9.13 8.59
N GLU A 36 1.57 9.95 9.64
CA GLU A 36 0.47 10.80 10.09
C GLU A 36 0.01 11.83 9.04
N ARG A 37 0.86 12.13 8.06
CA ARG A 37 0.62 13.10 6.97
C ARG A 37 0.22 12.44 5.65
N MET A 38 0.15 11.13 5.60
CA MET A 38 -0.21 10.38 4.40
C MET A 38 -1.69 10.05 4.39
N SER A 39 -2.32 10.12 3.22
CA SER A 39 -3.59 9.45 2.97
C SER A 39 -3.36 7.94 2.96
N VAL A 40 -4.23 7.19 3.61
CA VAL A 40 -4.06 5.75 3.79
C VAL A 40 -5.16 4.98 3.07
N PRO A 41 -4.84 4.32 1.94
CA PRO A 41 -5.79 3.43 1.28
C PRO A 41 -6.27 2.32 2.20
N VAL A 42 -7.52 1.92 2.05
CA VAL A 42 -8.03 0.72 2.71
C VAL A 42 -7.49 -0.53 2.01
N GLY A 43 -7.23 -1.59 2.77
CA GLY A 43 -6.79 -2.87 2.23
C GLY A 43 -5.38 -2.87 1.64
N TYR A 44 -5.21 -3.53 0.51
CA TYR A 44 -3.90 -3.87 -0.07
C TYR A 44 -3.17 -2.73 -0.79
N GLY A 45 -3.81 -1.57 -0.94
CA GLY A 45 -3.18 -0.39 -1.57
C GLY A 45 -2.18 0.34 -0.67
N VAL A 46 -2.18 0.07 0.64
CA VAL A 46 -1.41 0.86 1.63
C VAL A 46 0.10 0.84 1.39
N GLU A 47 0.67 -0.31 1.01
CA GLU A 47 2.12 -0.43 0.85
C GLU A 47 2.64 0.32 -0.37
N ILE A 48 1.99 0.13 -1.53
CA ILE A 48 2.37 0.85 -2.75
C ILE A 48 2.17 2.36 -2.59
N ALA A 49 1.11 2.77 -1.91
CA ALA A 49 0.85 4.15 -1.56
C ALA A 49 1.97 4.75 -0.70
N ALA A 50 2.35 4.05 0.37
CA ALA A 50 3.42 4.50 1.26
C ALA A 50 4.77 4.63 0.53
N LEU A 51 5.10 3.71 -0.38
CA LEU A 51 6.29 3.79 -1.22
C LEU A 51 6.27 5.02 -2.13
N VAL A 52 5.19 5.20 -2.89
CA VAL A 52 5.06 6.32 -3.85
C VAL A 52 5.06 7.65 -3.12
N ASP A 53 4.26 7.80 -2.06
CA ASP A 53 4.16 9.05 -1.30
C ASP A 53 5.49 9.39 -0.61
N THR A 54 6.20 8.40 -0.05
CA THR A 54 7.53 8.62 0.56
C THR A 54 8.54 9.07 -0.49
N CYS A 55 8.56 8.44 -1.65
CA CYS A 55 9.43 8.81 -2.75
C CYS A 55 9.13 10.22 -3.26
N ALA A 56 7.85 10.57 -3.45
CA ALA A 56 7.44 11.87 -3.94
C ALA A 56 7.81 13.01 -2.99
N VAL A 57 7.72 12.80 -1.66
CA VAL A 57 7.98 13.83 -0.66
C VAL A 57 9.45 13.91 -0.25
N HIS A 58 10.14 12.77 -0.17
CA HIS A 58 11.46 12.68 0.45
C HIS A 58 12.54 12.16 -0.51
N GLY A 59 12.17 11.78 -1.74
CA GLY A 59 13.06 11.15 -2.73
C GLY A 59 13.28 9.65 -2.49
N PRO A 60 13.83 8.95 -3.50
CA PRO A 60 14.05 7.50 -3.43
C PRO A 60 15.07 7.10 -2.36
N ASP A 61 16.04 7.95 -2.05
CA ASP A 61 17.07 7.69 -1.03
C ASP A 61 16.52 7.65 0.41
N ALA A 62 15.27 8.08 0.62
CA ALA A 62 14.59 7.95 1.90
C ALA A 62 14.04 6.54 2.17
N ILE A 63 14.13 5.64 1.17
CA ILE A 63 13.62 4.29 1.24
C ILE A 63 14.78 3.31 1.41
N ALA A 64 14.82 2.62 2.55
CA ALA A 64 15.78 1.57 2.82
C ALA A 64 15.12 0.18 2.70
N GLN A 65 15.89 -0.82 2.33
CA GLN A 65 15.45 -2.21 2.24
C GLN A 65 16.29 -3.06 3.18
N VAL A 66 15.63 -3.96 3.90
CA VAL A 66 16.27 -4.88 4.83
C VAL A 66 15.93 -6.31 4.41
N ASP A 67 16.95 -7.14 4.25
CA ASP A 67 16.74 -8.58 4.01
C ASP A 67 16.32 -9.27 5.31
N LEU A 68 15.07 -9.70 5.36
CA LEU A 68 14.50 -10.45 6.48
C LEU A 68 14.66 -11.97 6.31
N GLY A 69 15.43 -12.40 5.30
CA GLY A 69 15.66 -13.80 5.00
C GLY A 69 14.44 -14.47 4.35
N ARG A 70 14.45 -15.81 4.35
CA ARG A 70 13.43 -16.60 3.67
C ARG A 70 12.14 -16.66 4.50
N ARG A 71 11.04 -16.17 3.93
CA ARG A 71 9.68 -16.20 4.51
C ARG A 71 8.81 -17.18 3.75
N THR A 72 7.98 -17.94 4.47
CA THR A 72 6.98 -18.83 3.87
C THR A 72 5.62 -18.17 3.96
N HIS A 73 5.04 -17.86 2.81
CA HIS A 73 3.70 -17.28 2.71
C HIS A 73 2.69 -18.33 2.24
N ARG A 74 1.45 -18.22 2.72
CA ARG A 74 0.34 -18.99 2.13
C ARG A 74 0.05 -18.44 0.74
N HIS A 75 -0.02 -19.30 -0.25
CA HIS A 75 -0.46 -18.91 -1.60
C HIS A 75 -1.93 -18.50 -1.56
N HIS A 76 -2.20 -17.28 -2.01
CA HIS A 76 -3.57 -16.85 -2.25
C HIS A 76 -4.12 -17.51 -3.51
N ARG A 77 -5.41 -17.86 -3.48
CA ARG A 77 -6.10 -18.37 -4.67
C ARG A 77 -6.23 -17.24 -5.71
N HIS A 78 -6.26 -17.62 -7.00
CA HIS A 78 -6.33 -16.62 -8.08
C HIS A 78 -7.57 -15.70 -7.98
N ASP A 79 -8.69 -16.23 -7.50
CA ASP A 79 -9.93 -15.46 -7.30
C ASP A 79 -9.82 -14.36 -6.23
N THR A 80 -8.91 -14.49 -5.28
CA THR A 80 -8.65 -13.47 -4.25
C THR A 80 -7.66 -12.42 -4.70
N LEU A 81 -6.83 -12.68 -5.71
CA LEU A 81 -5.84 -11.74 -6.22
C LEU A 81 -6.47 -10.57 -6.98
N GLY A 82 -7.62 -10.78 -7.64
CA GLY A 82 -8.31 -9.73 -8.38
C GLY A 82 -8.71 -8.52 -7.53
N PRO A 83 -9.43 -8.70 -6.42
CA PRO A 83 -9.74 -7.60 -5.49
C PRO A 83 -8.50 -6.89 -4.95
N MET A 84 -7.45 -7.62 -4.61
CA MET A 84 -6.17 -7.04 -4.18
C MET A 84 -5.54 -6.18 -5.27
N ALA A 85 -5.58 -6.65 -6.54
CA ALA A 85 -5.08 -5.90 -7.68
C ALA A 85 -5.84 -4.59 -7.87
N VAL A 86 -7.18 -4.61 -7.78
CA VAL A 86 -8.01 -3.41 -7.87
C VAL A 86 -7.60 -2.38 -6.82
N GLN A 87 -7.36 -2.78 -5.57
CA GLN A 87 -6.95 -1.87 -4.51
C GLN A 87 -5.57 -1.26 -4.75
N VAL A 88 -4.60 -2.06 -5.23
CA VAL A 88 -3.26 -1.57 -5.58
C VAL A 88 -3.33 -0.59 -6.74
N LEU A 89 -4.07 -0.92 -7.81
CA LEU A 89 -4.26 -0.06 -8.98
C LEU A 89 -4.93 1.26 -8.62
N ALA A 90 -6.04 1.22 -7.89
CA ALA A 90 -6.75 2.42 -7.47
C ALA A 90 -5.91 3.36 -6.61
N ALA A 91 -5.06 2.81 -5.72
CA ALA A 91 -4.13 3.60 -4.92
C ALA A 91 -3.08 4.31 -5.79
N VAL A 92 -2.62 3.67 -6.88
CA VAL A 92 -1.68 4.27 -7.85
C VAL A 92 -2.38 5.32 -8.70
N GLU A 93 -3.56 5.02 -9.28
CA GLU A 93 -4.35 5.97 -10.09
C GLU A 93 -4.61 7.28 -9.34
N ARG A 94 -4.90 7.21 -8.05
CA ARG A 94 -5.06 8.41 -7.21
C ARG A 94 -3.76 9.23 -7.15
N ARG A 95 -2.61 8.61 -7.07
CA ARG A 95 -1.30 9.29 -7.01
C ARG A 95 -0.85 9.85 -8.36
N LEU A 96 -1.37 9.27 -9.43
CA LEU A 96 -1.21 9.81 -10.78
C LEU A 96 -2.21 10.95 -11.10
N GLY A 97 -3.17 11.23 -10.20
CA GLY A 97 -4.22 12.20 -10.42
C GLY A 97 -5.35 11.71 -11.33
N GLU A 98 -5.38 10.42 -11.66
CA GLU A 98 -6.42 9.79 -12.48
C GLU A 98 -7.69 9.48 -11.68
N ARG A 99 -7.61 9.48 -10.34
CA ARG A 99 -8.72 9.33 -9.41
C ARG A 99 -8.76 10.49 -8.44
N THR A 100 -9.98 10.97 -8.15
CA THR A 100 -10.25 12.11 -7.25
C THR A 100 -11.21 11.70 -6.12
N ASP A 101 -11.45 12.60 -5.16
CA ASP A 101 -12.37 12.35 -4.04
C ASP A 101 -13.84 12.20 -4.48
N GLY A 102 -14.19 12.65 -5.71
CA GLY A 102 -15.52 12.47 -6.29
C GLY A 102 -15.75 11.12 -6.95
N ASP A 103 -14.71 10.30 -7.12
CA ASP A 103 -14.82 9.00 -7.78
C ASP A 103 -15.41 7.92 -6.87
N ALA A 104 -15.97 6.89 -7.49
CA ALA A 104 -16.55 5.77 -6.77
C ALA A 104 -15.50 5.10 -5.85
N VAL A 105 -15.84 4.97 -4.58
CA VAL A 105 -15.00 4.30 -3.57
C VAL A 105 -15.23 2.80 -3.50
N VAL A 106 -16.23 2.28 -4.22
CA VAL A 106 -16.52 0.85 -4.34
C VAL A 106 -16.57 0.48 -5.81
N ILE A 107 -15.70 -0.43 -6.22
CA ILE A 107 -15.57 -0.90 -7.60
C ILE A 107 -16.18 -2.29 -7.74
N PRO A 108 -17.16 -2.49 -8.62
CA PRO A 108 -17.69 -3.81 -8.93
C PRO A 108 -16.71 -4.57 -9.83
N LEU A 109 -16.04 -5.58 -9.29
CA LEU A 109 -15.16 -6.47 -10.02
C LEU A 109 -15.92 -7.73 -10.44
N ARG A 110 -16.09 -7.93 -11.75
CA ARG A 110 -16.66 -9.15 -12.31
C ARG A 110 -15.55 -10.20 -12.48
N GLN A 111 -15.81 -11.39 -12.00
CA GLN A 111 -14.90 -12.54 -12.11
C GLN A 111 -15.69 -13.73 -12.69
N PHE A 112 -15.01 -14.56 -13.45
CA PHE A 112 -15.59 -15.73 -14.10
C PHE A 112 -14.80 -16.98 -13.71
N ALA A 113 -15.50 -18.00 -13.24
CA ALA A 113 -14.93 -19.30 -12.96
C ALA A 113 -15.43 -20.33 -13.97
N PRO A 114 -14.57 -21.18 -14.54
CA PRO A 114 -15.01 -22.25 -15.42
C PRO A 114 -15.83 -23.29 -14.63
N VAL A 115 -16.97 -23.67 -15.17
CA VAL A 115 -17.82 -24.74 -14.64
C VAL A 115 -18.20 -25.70 -15.77
N SER A 116 -18.79 -26.84 -15.41
CA SER A 116 -19.24 -27.79 -16.44
C SER A 116 -20.30 -27.13 -17.35
N GLY A 117 -19.95 -26.97 -18.63
CA GLY A 117 -20.83 -26.39 -19.65
C GLY A 117 -20.78 -24.87 -19.80
N GLY A 118 -19.82 -24.15 -19.12
CA GLY A 118 -19.70 -22.71 -19.30
C GLY A 118 -18.88 -22.00 -18.23
N PHE A 119 -19.33 -20.81 -17.84
CA PHE A 119 -18.71 -20.00 -16.81
C PHE A 119 -19.75 -19.54 -15.80
N GLU A 120 -19.35 -19.52 -14.54
CA GLU A 120 -20.09 -18.88 -13.46
C GLU A 120 -19.53 -17.48 -13.21
N GLU A 121 -20.42 -16.48 -13.19
CA GLU A 121 -20.07 -15.10 -12.91
C GLU A 121 -20.20 -14.82 -11.41
N ALA A 122 -19.20 -14.12 -10.85
CA ALA A 122 -19.25 -13.55 -9.50
C ALA A 122 -18.90 -12.06 -9.55
N VAL A 123 -19.69 -11.23 -8.90
CA VAL A 123 -19.40 -9.80 -8.73
C VAL A 123 -18.93 -9.54 -7.30
N ARG A 124 -17.73 -8.99 -7.17
CA ARG A 124 -17.18 -8.55 -5.88
C ARG A 124 -17.14 -7.04 -5.82
N HIS A 125 -17.65 -6.47 -4.73
CA HIS A 125 -17.55 -5.04 -4.47
C HIS A 125 -16.25 -4.77 -3.70
N VAL A 126 -15.31 -4.08 -4.35
CA VAL A 126 -13.98 -3.82 -3.80
C VAL A 126 -13.95 -2.38 -3.31
N ASP A 127 -13.72 -2.21 -2.00
CA ASP A 127 -13.52 -0.91 -1.39
C ASP A 127 -12.12 -0.37 -1.76
N VAL A 128 -12.08 0.84 -2.32
CA VAL A 128 -10.87 1.56 -2.73
C VAL A 128 -10.80 2.96 -2.11
N ALA A 129 -11.51 3.16 -1.01
CA ALA A 129 -11.48 4.41 -0.26
C ALA A 129 -10.08 4.69 0.30
N GLU A 130 -9.79 5.96 0.54
CA GLU A 130 -8.62 6.37 1.32
C GLU A 130 -9.08 7.14 2.56
N ARG A 131 -8.40 6.88 3.68
CA ARG A 131 -8.54 7.68 4.90
C ARG A 131 -7.69 8.93 4.75
N PRO A 132 -8.20 10.09 5.17
CA PRO A 132 -7.41 11.31 5.15
C PRO A 132 -6.20 11.19 6.08
N PRO A 133 -5.17 12.06 5.90
CA PRO A 133 -4.06 12.14 6.84
C PRO A 133 -4.55 12.28 8.28
N ALA A 134 -3.90 11.57 9.21
CA ALA A 134 -4.32 11.59 10.60
C ALA A 134 -4.28 13.00 11.20
N VAL A 135 -3.33 13.84 10.75
CA VAL A 135 -3.19 15.24 11.19
C VAL A 135 -4.38 16.12 10.81
N ASP A 136 -5.15 15.73 9.79
CA ASP A 136 -6.32 16.48 9.30
C ASP A 136 -7.60 16.07 10.04
N ILE A 137 -7.55 15.02 10.86
CA ILE A 137 -8.70 14.53 11.63
C ILE A 137 -8.90 15.44 12.84
N ARG A 138 -10.10 16.05 12.95
CA ARG A 138 -10.44 16.91 14.08
C ARG A 138 -10.28 16.17 15.41
N GLY A 139 -9.45 16.75 16.30
CA GLY A 139 -9.16 16.16 17.61
C GLY A 139 -8.04 15.14 17.63
N TYR A 140 -7.46 14.79 16.47
CA TYR A 140 -6.23 14.01 16.45
C TYR A 140 -5.11 14.80 17.12
N ARG A 141 -4.49 14.20 18.13
CA ARG A 141 -3.27 14.73 18.72
C ARG A 141 -2.16 13.75 18.36
N SER A 142 -1.14 14.24 17.67
CA SER A 142 0.12 13.52 17.56
C SER A 142 0.62 13.32 18.99
N ALA A 143 0.27 12.19 19.60
CA ALA A 143 0.77 11.89 20.92
C ALA A 143 2.26 11.60 20.76
N SER A 144 3.08 12.29 21.52
CA SER A 144 4.44 11.87 21.84
C SER A 144 4.33 10.62 22.75
N PHE A 145 3.81 9.54 22.20
CA PHE A 145 3.83 8.26 22.87
C PHE A 145 5.26 7.72 22.76
N VAL A 146 6.02 7.98 23.80
CA VAL A 146 7.23 7.20 24.09
C VAL A 146 6.73 6.02 24.94
N PRO A 147 6.75 4.79 24.42
CA PRO A 147 6.40 3.63 25.21
C PRO A 147 7.36 3.54 26.42
N ASP A 148 6.83 3.27 27.60
CA ASP A 148 7.61 3.17 28.85
C ASP A 148 8.73 2.11 28.81
N TRP A 149 8.77 1.26 27.75
CA TRP A 149 9.80 0.25 27.53
C TRP A 149 10.97 0.70 26.64
N ILE A 150 10.90 1.94 26.06
CA ILE A 150 12.05 2.54 25.39
C ILE A 150 12.87 3.24 26.46
N ASP A 151 13.89 2.55 26.97
CA ASP A 151 14.87 3.11 27.87
C ASP A 151 15.53 4.36 27.26
N GLU A 152 15.80 5.36 28.10
CA GLU A 152 16.44 6.60 27.69
C GLU A 152 17.83 6.41 27.06
N ASP A 153 18.46 5.26 27.27
CA ASP A 153 19.78 4.88 26.72
C ASP A 153 19.73 4.46 25.23
N ASP A 154 18.56 4.12 24.67
CA ASP A 154 18.42 3.73 23.24
C ASP A 154 18.37 4.95 22.28
N ARG A 155 18.63 6.16 22.78
CA ARG A 155 18.73 7.38 21.96
C ARG A 155 20.01 7.47 21.11
N GLY A 156 20.76 6.38 21.00
CA GLY A 156 22.01 6.25 20.25
C GLY A 156 21.90 6.20 18.71
N TRP A 157 20.71 6.26 18.11
CA TRP A 157 20.50 6.27 16.66
C TRP A 157 20.55 7.67 16.05
N ARG A 158 21.50 8.49 16.52
CA ARG A 158 21.89 9.71 15.78
C ARG A 158 23.26 9.45 15.16
N ARG A 159 23.30 8.89 13.98
CA ARG A 159 24.29 9.20 12.92
C ARG A 159 23.77 8.74 11.60
#